data_33b82f41e6b29f4d929a1d49633a6982
#
_entry.id   33b82f41e6b29f4d929a1d49633a6982
#
_cell.length_a   1.000
_cell.length_b   1.000
_cell.length_c   1.000
_cell.angle_alpha   90.00
_cell.angle_beta   90.00
_cell.angle_gamma   90.00
#
_symmetry.space_group_name_H-M   'P 1'
#
loop_
_entity.id
_entity.type
_entity.pdbx_description
1 polymer ?
#
loop_
_entity_poly.entity_id
_entity_poly.type
_entity_poly.pdbx_seq_one_letter_code
_entity_poly.pdbx_strand_id
1 'polypeptide(L)'
;KTTASISKPKVGSVKQELNILPQPKKTDNPKPNKVPKNEDVKKQFLKTFNQLTYRHRSWDVWRDFIIMFACSLSNPVDKFHYEEREKRYLKIIKKYNKREQEQFPELAAYVVMALEENPEQDFLGSIFMELNLGDKSNSQFFTPYHVCELMAKVTEEDVVAVVKENGY
;
A
#
# COMPACT_ATOMS: atom_id res chain seq x y z
N LYS A 1 -37.20 -31.47 56.24
CA LYS A 1 -37.16 -30.05 55.77
C LYS A 1 -35.82 -29.48 56.20
N THR A 2 -34.86 -29.46 55.33
CA THR A 2 -33.56 -28.88 55.60
C THR A 2 -33.23 -27.94 54.40
N THR A 3 -33.29 -26.66 54.69
CA THR A 3 -32.95 -25.59 53.75
C THR A 3 -31.43 -25.40 53.72
N ALA A 4 -30.81 -25.70 52.62
CA ALA A 4 -29.39 -25.41 52.36
C ALA A 4 -29.20 -23.95 51.89
N SER A 5 -28.45 -23.20 52.68
CA SER A 5 -28.04 -21.82 52.42
C SER A 5 -26.90 -21.81 51.41
N ILE A 6 -27.11 -21.19 50.26
CA ILE A 6 -26.07 -20.98 49.23
C ILE A 6 -25.34 -19.68 49.56
N SER A 7 -24.08 -19.79 50.00
CA SER A 7 -23.19 -18.65 50.23
C SER A 7 -22.65 -18.13 48.89
N LYS A 8 -22.76 -16.80 48.68
CA LYS A 8 -22.19 -16.05 47.53
C LYS A 8 -20.65 -16.03 47.62
N PRO A 9 -19.93 -16.23 46.50
CA PRO A 9 -18.50 -16.06 46.51
C PRO A 9 -18.11 -14.57 46.60
N LYS A 10 -17.12 -14.31 47.45
CA LYS A 10 -16.51 -12.98 47.66
C LYS A 10 -15.76 -12.56 46.37
N VAL A 11 -16.10 -11.40 45.86
CA VAL A 11 -15.32 -10.68 44.81
C VAL A 11 -14.06 -10.14 45.50
N GLY A 12 -12.96 -10.87 45.41
CA GLY A 12 -11.63 -10.49 45.87
C GLY A 12 -10.75 -10.11 44.71
N SER A 13 -10.45 -8.86 44.67
CA SER A 13 -9.16 -8.26 44.21
C SER A 13 -8.55 -8.76 42.90
N VAL A 14 -9.04 -8.25 41.78
CA VAL A 14 -8.39 -8.32 40.45
C VAL A 14 -7.55 -7.02 40.20
N LYS A 15 -6.98 -6.42 41.23
CA LYS A 15 -6.21 -5.15 41.11
C LYS A 15 -4.68 -5.29 41.25
N GLN A 16 -4.12 -6.48 41.30
CA GLN A 16 -2.69 -6.66 41.57
C GLN A 16 -1.84 -7.28 40.43
N GLU A 17 -2.39 -7.63 39.28
CA GLU A 17 -1.58 -8.25 38.19
C GLU A 17 -1.34 -7.35 36.94
N LEU A 18 -1.66 -6.07 37.03
CA LEU A 18 -1.47 -5.13 35.87
C LEU A 18 -0.15 -4.37 35.90
N ASN A 19 0.83 -4.79 36.69
CA ASN A 19 2.08 -4.03 36.89
C ASN A 19 3.36 -4.77 36.44
N ILE A 20 3.24 -5.75 35.51
CA ILE A 20 4.40 -6.53 35.01
C ILE A 20 4.68 -6.24 33.50
N LEU A 21 4.06 -5.24 32.92
CA LEU A 21 4.49 -4.79 31.61
C LEU A 21 5.65 -3.79 31.77
N PRO A 22 6.83 -4.04 31.19
CA PRO A 22 7.93 -3.10 31.22
C PRO A 22 7.49 -1.79 30.54
N GLN A 23 7.57 -0.68 31.29
CA GLN A 23 7.30 0.65 30.77
C GLN A 23 8.22 0.91 29.58
N PRO A 24 7.71 1.41 28.43
CA PRO A 24 8.57 1.74 27.32
C PRO A 24 9.56 2.81 27.78
N LYS A 25 10.87 2.51 27.66
CA LYS A 25 11.93 3.48 27.89
C LYS A 25 11.62 4.71 27.03
N LYS A 26 11.65 5.91 27.62
CA LYS A 26 11.60 7.17 26.88
C LYS A 26 12.77 7.15 25.89
N THR A 27 12.47 6.76 24.66
CA THR A 27 13.37 6.94 23.55
C THR A 27 13.35 8.42 23.22
N ASP A 28 14.52 9.05 23.20
CA ASP A 28 14.70 10.41 22.70
C ASP A 28 13.93 10.56 21.39
N ASN A 29 13.04 11.56 21.32
CA ASN A 29 12.30 11.88 20.11
C ASN A 29 13.31 12.08 18.97
N PRO A 30 13.31 11.24 17.93
CA PRO A 30 14.10 11.53 16.76
C PRO A 30 13.61 12.87 16.21
N LYS A 31 14.56 13.79 15.91
CA LYS A 31 14.26 15.05 15.23
C LYS A 31 13.33 14.75 14.05
N PRO A 32 12.30 15.57 13.78
CA PRO A 32 11.42 15.33 12.66
C PRO A 32 12.26 15.20 11.39
N ASN A 33 12.38 13.99 10.87
CA ASN A 33 12.97 13.75 9.57
C ASN A 33 12.17 14.60 8.58
N LYS A 34 12.88 15.47 7.85
CA LYS A 34 12.27 16.19 6.72
C LYS A 34 11.63 15.12 5.83
N VAL A 35 10.32 15.22 5.63
CA VAL A 35 9.60 14.39 4.67
C VAL A 35 10.33 14.55 3.33
N PRO A 36 10.84 13.46 2.75
CA PRO A 36 11.57 13.55 1.49
C PRO A 36 10.60 14.07 0.42
N LYS A 37 11.05 15.05 -0.38
CA LYS A 37 10.25 15.59 -1.48
C LYS A 37 9.93 14.48 -2.50
N ASN A 38 8.81 14.58 -3.17
CA ASN A 38 8.31 13.61 -4.13
C ASN A 38 9.35 13.18 -5.20
N GLU A 39 10.16 14.13 -5.68
CA GLU A 39 11.29 13.82 -6.58
C GLU A 39 12.35 12.93 -5.94
N ASP A 40 12.61 13.07 -4.63
CA ASP A 40 13.57 12.24 -3.93
C ASP A 40 13.02 10.83 -3.70
N VAL A 41 11.71 10.73 -3.41
CA VAL A 41 11.00 9.44 -3.28
C VAL A 41 11.02 8.69 -4.61
N LYS A 42 10.75 9.37 -5.72
CA LYS A 42 10.80 8.79 -7.07
C LYS A 42 12.20 8.27 -7.43
N LYS A 43 13.25 9.04 -7.13
CA LYS A 43 14.64 8.61 -7.34
C LYS A 43 14.99 7.37 -6.51
N GLN A 44 14.53 7.31 -5.27
CA GLN A 44 14.76 6.14 -4.41
C GLN A 44 14.02 4.90 -4.95
N PHE A 45 12.77 5.06 -5.37
CA PHE A 45 12.03 4.00 -6.05
C PHE A 45 12.79 3.44 -7.26
N LEU A 46 13.20 4.31 -8.17
CA LEU A 46 13.94 3.92 -9.37
C LEU A 46 15.27 3.22 -9.04
N LYS A 47 15.97 3.70 -8.03
CA LYS A 47 17.22 3.08 -7.56
C LYS A 47 16.99 1.65 -7.04
N THR A 48 15.99 1.45 -6.17
CA THR A 48 15.64 0.13 -5.63
C THR A 48 15.13 -0.78 -6.74
N PHE A 49 14.27 -0.28 -7.63
CA PHE A 49 13.77 -1.02 -8.79
C PHE A 49 14.90 -1.49 -9.71
N ASN A 50 15.85 -0.61 -10.03
CA ASN A 50 16.99 -0.94 -10.88
C ASN A 50 17.89 -2.03 -10.28
N GLN A 51 17.95 -2.19 -8.95
CA GLN A 51 18.68 -3.29 -8.33
C GLN A 51 18.04 -4.65 -8.65
N LEU A 52 16.70 -4.73 -8.73
CA LEU A 52 15.98 -5.94 -9.12
C LEU A 52 16.22 -6.29 -10.61
N THR A 53 16.36 -5.27 -11.47
CA THR A 53 16.53 -5.47 -12.92
C THR A 53 17.91 -5.99 -13.32
N TYR A 54 18.88 -6.06 -12.42
CA TYR A 54 20.16 -6.70 -12.68
C TYR A 54 20.02 -8.19 -13.03
N ARG A 55 19.01 -8.87 -12.47
CA ARG A 55 18.80 -10.32 -12.64
C ARG A 55 17.49 -10.66 -13.32
N HIS A 56 16.57 -9.70 -13.39
CA HIS A 56 15.23 -9.89 -13.90
C HIS A 56 14.93 -8.86 -14.98
N ARG A 57 14.05 -9.20 -15.92
CA ARG A 57 13.60 -8.26 -16.96
C ARG A 57 12.75 -7.16 -16.31
N SER A 58 12.99 -5.90 -16.66
CA SER A 58 12.28 -4.75 -16.06
C SER A 58 10.75 -4.89 -16.13
N TRP A 59 10.23 -5.38 -17.28
CA TRP A 59 8.80 -5.64 -17.44
C TRP A 59 8.26 -6.69 -16.47
N ASP A 60 9.01 -7.77 -16.24
CA ASP A 60 8.57 -8.83 -15.32
C ASP A 60 8.58 -8.34 -13.86
N VAL A 61 9.62 -7.58 -13.47
CA VAL A 61 9.70 -6.95 -12.13
C VAL A 61 8.54 -5.99 -11.93
N TRP A 62 8.25 -5.14 -12.92
CA TRP A 62 7.15 -4.18 -12.84
C TRP A 62 5.80 -4.89 -12.67
N ARG A 63 5.51 -5.84 -13.55
CA ARG A 63 4.27 -6.63 -13.49
C ARG A 63 4.12 -7.33 -12.15
N ASP A 64 5.18 -7.99 -11.69
CA ASP A 64 5.20 -8.74 -10.44
C ASP A 64 5.02 -7.80 -9.24
N PHE A 65 5.65 -6.61 -9.26
CA PHE A 65 5.46 -5.57 -8.26
C PHE A 65 4.00 -5.10 -8.19
N ILE A 66 3.42 -4.70 -9.31
CA ILE A 66 2.03 -4.20 -9.35
C ILE A 66 1.04 -5.25 -8.85
N ILE A 67 1.21 -6.52 -9.25
CA ILE A 67 0.34 -7.62 -8.78
C ILE A 67 0.47 -7.81 -7.27
N MET A 68 1.69 -7.88 -6.74
CA MET A 68 1.92 -8.08 -5.31
C MET A 68 1.43 -6.88 -4.48
N PHE A 69 1.63 -5.67 -4.95
CA PHE A 69 1.15 -4.46 -4.32
C PHE A 69 -0.39 -4.43 -4.26
N ALA A 70 -1.06 -4.73 -5.38
CA ALA A 70 -2.52 -4.83 -5.43
C ALA A 70 -3.06 -5.93 -4.48
N CYS A 71 -2.42 -7.10 -4.42
CA CYS A 71 -2.77 -8.15 -3.47
C CYS A 71 -2.65 -7.66 -2.01
N SER A 72 -1.56 -6.96 -1.68
CA SER A 72 -1.31 -6.44 -0.34
C SER A 72 -2.35 -5.41 0.10
N LEU A 73 -2.81 -4.55 -0.81
CA LEU A 73 -3.84 -3.55 -0.53
C LEU A 73 -5.24 -4.18 -0.42
N SER A 74 -5.52 -5.20 -1.23
CA SER A 74 -6.84 -5.82 -1.27
C SER A 74 -7.09 -6.81 -0.12
N ASN A 75 -6.05 -7.51 0.34
CA ASN A 75 -6.17 -8.58 1.34
C ASN A 75 -6.75 -8.13 2.70
N PRO A 76 -6.48 -6.92 3.23
CA PRO A 76 -7.10 -6.44 4.45
C PRO A 76 -8.61 -6.18 4.30
N VAL A 77 -9.06 -5.75 3.13
CA VAL A 77 -10.42 -5.26 2.85
C VAL A 77 -11.34 -6.38 2.36
N ASP A 78 -10.93 -7.10 1.31
CA ASP A 78 -11.70 -8.19 0.73
C ASP A 78 -11.21 -9.54 1.23
N LYS A 79 -11.98 -10.18 2.11
CA LYS A 79 -11.69 -11.51 2.66
C LYS A 79 -12.17 -12.65 1.77
N PHE A 80 -13.10 -12.40 0.87
CA PHE A 80 -13.69 -13.44 0.04
C PHE A 80 -12.67 -14.07 -0.92
N HIS A 81 -11.82 -13.25 -1.55
CA HIS A 81 -10.79 -13.73 -2.47
C HIS A 81 -9.38 -13.78 -1.85
N TYR A 82 -9.29 -13.75 -0.51
CA TYR A 82 -8.00 -13.70 0.20
C TYR A 82 -7.07 -14.85 -0.18
N GLU A 83 -7.55 -16.09 -0.12
CA GLU A 83 -6.72 -17.28 -0.35
C GLU A 83 -6.15 -17.33 -1.77
N GLU A 84 -6.94 -16.93 -2.77
CA GLU A 84 -6.50 -16.89 -4.17
C GLU A 84 -5.40 -15.85 -4.36
N ARG A 85 -5.62 -14.62 -3.81
CA ARG A 85 -4.62 -13.54 -3.89
C ARG A 85 -3.35 -13.87 -3.14
N GLU A 86 -3.45 -14.44 -1.94
CA GLU A 86 -2.30 -14.86 -1.14
C GLU A 86 -1.48 -15.94 -1.86
N LYS A 87 -2.13 -16.94 -2.43
CA LYS A 87 -1.48 -17.96 -3.26
C LYS A 87 -0.76 -17.33 -4.46
N ARG A 88 -1.38 -16.34 -5.10
CA ARG A 88 -0.78 -15.61 -6.22
C ARG A 88 0.44 -14.81 -5.77
N TYR A 89 0.33 -14.07 -4.67
CA TYR A 89 1.43 -13.32 -4.05
C TYR A 89 2.61 -14.25 -3.75
N LEU A 90 2.37 -15.33 -3.02
CA LEU A 90 3.40 -16.29 -2.63
C LEU A 90 4.06 -16.98 -3.84
N LYS A 91 3.32 -17.24 -4.92
CA LYS A 91 3.87 -17.78 -6.17
C LYS A 91 4.83 -16.79 -6.83
N ILE A 92 4.51 -15.51 -6.80
CA ILE A 92 5.34 -14.45 -7.40
C ILE A 92 6.59 -14.21 -6.57
N ILE A 93 6.46 -13.99 -5.26
CA ILE A 93 7.59 -13.62 -4.40
C ILE A 93 8.67 -14.72 -4.34
N LYS A 94 8.30 -15.99 -4.50
CA LYS A 94 9.23 -17.13 -4.55
C LYS A 94 10.21 -17.11 -5.75
N LYS A 95 9.96 -16.28 -6.77
CA LYS A 95 10.87 -16.13 -7.91
C LYS A 95 12.12 -15.34 -7.53
N TYR A 96 12.06 -14.60 -6.43
CA TYR A 96 13.06 -13.66 -5.96
C TYR A 96 13.84 -14.23 -4.76
N ASN A 97 15.13 -13.92 -4.67
CA ASN A 97 15.92 -14.29 -3.50
C ASN A 97 15.53 -13.43 -2.28
N LYS A 98 15.96 -13.82 -1.07
CA LYS A 98 15.58 -13.14 0.18
C LYS A 98 15.86 -11.63 0.16
N ARG A 99 17.02 -11.21 -0.35
CA ARG A 99 17.39 -9.78 -0.44
C ARG A 99 16.49 -9.02 -1.42
N GLU A 100 16.16 -9.65 -2.56
CA GLU A 100 15.25 -9.08 -3.55
C GLU A 100 13.81 -9.01 -3.00
N GLN A 101 13.39 -10.00 -2.22
CA GLN A 101 12.06 -10.00 -1.58
C GLN A 101 11.87 -8.81 -0.64
N GLU A 102 12.91 -8.38 0.08
CA GLU A 102 12.89 -7.24 0.98
C GLU A 102 12.72 -5.90 0.24
N GLN A 103 13.06 -5.84 -1.04
CA GLN A 103 12.94 -4.63 -1.85
C GLN A 103 11.50 -4.34 -2.30
N PHE A 104 10.62 -5.33 -2.38
CA PHE A 104 9.23 -5.12 -2.78
C PHE A 104 8.41 -4.32 -1.77
N PRO A 105 8.46 -4.60 -0.45
CA PRO A 105 7.86 -3.72 0.56
C PRO A 105 8.44 -2.30 0.56
N GLU A 106 9.75 -2.15 0.28
CA GLU A 106 10.39 -0.84 0.16
C GLU A 106 9.82 -0.05 -1.02
N LEU A 107 9.66 -0.68 -2.19
CA LEU A 107 9.00 -0.06 -3.35
C LEU A 107 7.55 0.35 -3.03
N ALA A 108 6.80 -0.51 -2.30
CA ALA A 108 5.45 -0.18 -1.88
C ALA A 108 5.41 1.02 -0.92
N ALA A 109 6.37 1.12 0.01
CA ALA A 109 6.48 2.25 0.92
C ALA A 109 6.73 3.56 0.16
N TYR A 110 7.57 3.57 -0.88
CA TYR A 110 7.79 4.77 -1.70
C TYR A 110 6.52 5.22 -2.43
N VAL A 111 5.69 4.29 -2.92
CA VAL A 111 4.39 4.64 -3.53
C VAL A 111 3.48 5.30 -2.51
N VAL A 112 3.38 4.73 -1.30
CA VAL A 112 2.55 5.29 -0.23
C VAL A 112 3.05 6.68 0.15
N MET A 113 4.36 6.85 0.39
CA MET A 113 4.96 8.15 0.74
C MET A 113 4.69 9.22 -0.32
N ALA A 114 4.79 8.86 -1.60
CA ALA A 114 4.54 9.80 -2.69
C ALA A 114 3.07 10.24 -2.74
N LEU A 115 2.13 9.30 -2.53
CA LEU A 115 0.69 9.59 -2.55
C LEU A 115 0.21 10.28 -1.27
N GLU A 116 0.89 10.08 -0.12
CA GLU A 116 0.63 10.85 1.10
C GLU A 116 1.05 12.31 0.96
N GLU A 117 2.17 12.58 0.25
CA GLU A 117 2.62 13.95 -0.02
C GLU A 117 1.72 14.67 -1.04
N ASN A 118 1.35 13.98 -2.12
CA ASN A 118 0.44 14.49 -3.14
C ASN A 118 -0.46 13.37 -3.66
N PRO A 119 -1.72 13.27 -3.20
CA PRO A 119 -2.67 12.27 -3.70
C PRO A 119 -3.14 12.53 -5.13
N GLU A 120 -3.06 13.78 -5.60
CA GLU A 120 -3.50 14.18 -6.95
C GLU A 120 -2.35 14.08 -7.96
N GLN A 121 -1.84 12.84 -8.17
CA GLN A 121 -0.77 12.58 -9.12
C GLN A 121 -0.83 11.15 -9.66
N ASP A 122 -0.28 10.94 -10.84
CA ASP A 122 0.00 9.61 -11.39
C ASP A 122 1.47 9.22 -11.13
N PHE A 123 1.77 8.85 -9.88
CA PHE A 123 3.12 8.44 -9.49
C PHE A 123 3.57 7.18 -10.25
N LEU A 124 2.72 6.16 -10.30
CA LEU A 124 3.05 4.88 -10.94
C LEU A 124 3.18 5.02 -12.46
N GLY A 125 2.28 5.76 -13.12
CA GLY A 125 2.39 6.03 -14.55
C GLY A 125 3.65 6.83 -14.90
N SER A 126 4.03 7.79 -14.05
CA SER A 126 5.26 8.57 -14.24
C SER A 126 6.53 7.69 -14.17
N ILE A 127 6.55 6.69 -13.29
CA ILE A 127 7.65 5.71 -13.18
C ILE A 127 7.65 4.77 -14.38
N PHE A 128 6.48 4.25 -14.78
CA PHE A 128 6.34 3.39 -15.94
C PHE A 128 6.89 4.03 -17.20
N MET A 129 6.59 5.30 -17.43
CA MET A 129 7.09 6.06 -18.56
C MET A 129 8.61 6.28 -18.49
N GLU A 130 9.14 6.58 -17.30
CA GLU A 130 10.58 6.78 -17.11
C GLU A 130 11.40 5.50 -17.32
N LEU A 131 10.85 4.36 -16.88
CA LEU A 131 11.45 3.05 -17.12
C LEU A 131 11.32 2.56 -18.56
N ASN A 132 10.66 3.31 -19.44
CA ASN A 132 10.41 2.96 -20.85
C ASN A 132 9.78 1.55 -21.00
N LEU A 133 8.84 1.20 -20.11
CA LEU A 133 8.16 -0.09 -20.14
C LEU A 133 7.04 -0.15 -21.16
N GLY A 134 6.65 0.98 -21.75
CA GLY A 134 5.68 1.04 -22.85
C GLY A 134 6.20 0.35 -24.10
N ASP A 135 5.30 -0.25 -24.86
CA ASP A 135 5.64 -0.85 -26.14
C ASP A 135 5.91 0.23 -27.20
N LYS A 136 7.19 0.41 -27.53
CA LYS A 136 7.62 1.38 -28.55
C LYS A 136 7.08 1.05 -29.94
N SER A 137 6.76 -0.23 -30.20
CA SER A 137 6.25 -0.65 -31.51
C SER A 137 4.78 -0.26 -31.71
N ASN A 138 4.01 -0.16 -30.64
CA ASN A 138 2.59 0.18 -30.68
C ASN A 138 2.30 1.65 -30.36
N SER A 139 3.33 2.47 -30.18
CA SER A 139 3.20 3.92 -29.85
C SER A 139 2.24 4.18 -28.68
N GLN A 140 2.20 3.26 -27.71
CA GLN A 140 1.34 3.40 -26.54
C GLN A 140 2.00 4.34 -25.53
N PHE A 141 1.42 5.54 -25.44
CA PHE A 141 1.79 6.53 -24.43
C PHE A 141 0.61 6.72 -23.48
N PHE A 142 0.91 6.84 -22.19
CA PHE A 142 -0.11 7.26 -21.23
C PHE A 142 -0.51 8.71 -21.52
N THR A 143 -1.80 8.97 -21.43
CA THR A 143 -2.31 10.34 -21.44
C THR A 143 -1.72 11.08 -20.24
N PRO A 144 -1.09 12.25 -20.42
CA PRO A 144 -0.57 13.02 -19.29
C PRO A 144 -1.64 13.28 -18.25
N TYR A 145 -1.29 13.16 -16.96
CA TYR A 145 -2.24 13.25 -15.84
C TYR A 145 -3.11 14.52 -15.89
N HIS A 146 -2.50 15.68 -16.17
CA HIS A 146 -3.23 16.96 -16.27
C HIS A 146 -4.27 16.99 -17.41
N VAL A 147 -4.07 16.21 -18.47
CA VAL A 147 -5.07 16.07 -19.56
C VAL A 147 -6.23 15.20 -19.08
N CYS A 148 -5.94 14.10 -18.35
CA CYS A 148 -6.98 13.27 -17.74
C CYS A 148 -7.80 14.08 -16.72
N GLU A 149 -7.14 14.90 -15.91
CA GLU A 149 -7.79 15.80 -14.95
C GLU A 149 -8.70 16.82 -15.65
N LEU A 150 -8.21 17.44 -16.74
CA LEU A 150 -9.03 18.34 -17.54
C LEU A 150 -10.25 17.63 -18.12
N MET A 151 -10.08 16.44 -18.68
CA MET A 151 -11.19 15.65 -19.24
C MET A 151 -12.21 15.31 -18.14
N ALA A 152 -11.76 14.90 -16.95
CA ALA A 152 -12.63 14.62 -15.82
C ALA A 152 -13.44 15.86 -15.41
N LYS A 153 -12.79 17.03 -15.27
CA LYS A 153 -13.46 18.29 -14.91
C LYS A 153 -14.50 18.74 -15.94
N VAL A 154 -14.22 18.56 -17.24
CA VAL A 154 -15.18 18.91 -18.31
C VAL A 154 -16.44 18.05 -18.26
N THR A 155 -16.31 16.78 -17.84
CA THR A 155 -17.43 15.83 -17.77
C THR A 155 -18.12 15.80 -16.40
N GLU A 156 -17.56 16.41 -15.37
CA GLU A 156 -18.06 16.37 -14.00
C GLU A 156 -19.46 17.01 -13.88
N GLU A 157 -19.71 18.14 -14.53
CA GLU A 157 -20.99 18.82 -14.49
C GLU A 157 -22.12 17.95 -15.03
N ASP A 158 -21.87 17.23 -16.13
CA ASP A 158 -22.84 16.33 -16.75
C ASP A 158 -23.13 15.13 -15.81
N VAL A 159 -22.11 14.55 -15.19
CA VAL A 159 -22.26 13.42 -14.25
C VAL A 159 -23.02 13.84 -13.00
N VAL A 160 -22.69 15.00 -12.42
CA VAL A 160 -23.38 15.53 -11.23
C VAL A 160 -24.86 15.82 -11.53
N ALA A 161 -25.18 16.34 -12.72
CA ALA A 161 -26.54 16.57 -13.14
C ALA A 161 -27.34 15.25 -13.23
N VAL A 162 -26.76 14.23 -13.87
CA VAL A 162 -27.36 12.89 -14.01
C VAL A 162 -27.61 12.22 -12.66
N VAL A 163 -26.61 12.30 -11.75
CA VAL A 163 -26.70 11.71 -10.40
C VAL A 163 -27.83 12.39 -9.60
N LYS A 164 -27.94 13.72 -9.65
CA LYS A 164 -29.00 14.47 -8.96
C LYS A 164 -30.38 14.15 -9.53
N GLU A 165 -30.51 14.00 -10.86
CA GLU A 165 -31.76 13.70 -11.53
C GLU A 165 -32.26 12.29 -11.20
N ASN A 166 -31.36 11.32 -11.04
CA ASN A 166 -31.70 9.92 -10.69
C ASN A 166 -31.83 9.66 -9.19
N GLY A 167 -31.61 10.65 -8.33
CA GLY A 167 -31.87 10.54 -6.89
C GLY A 167 -30.83 9.73 -6.11
N TYR A 168 -29.58 9.73 -6.55
CA TYR A 168 -28.44 9.14 -5.83
C TYR A 168 -27.71 10.19 -4.99
#